data_fdc79e0c922d0cad47292bb94ab349aa
#
_entry.id   fdc79e0c922d0cad47292bb94ab349aa
#
_cell.length_a   1.000
_cell.length_b   1.000
_cell.length_c   1.000
_cell.angle_alpha   90.00
_cell.angle_beta   90.00
_cell.angle_gamma   90.00
#
_symmetry.space_group_name_H-M   'P 1'
#
loop_
_entity.id
_entity.type
_entity.pdbx_description
1 polymer ?
#
loop_
_entity_poly.entity_id
_entity_poly.type
_entity_poly.pdbx_seq_one_letter_code
_entity_poly.pdbx_strand_id
1 'polypeptide(L)'
;MRVLYGVVGEGMGHAIRSRVILDELVKRHDVQVVVSGRAHDYLAKRAGEHLAVKKIWGYQIVTEDNEVQNFKTLVANVKGALLEGGWPKNIKAYFEVLRSFKPEVVISDFESWSYLFAVNHRLPVISVDNMQIINRCKLDPALTLGHEGAFQVAKGIIKAKVPGAAHYLISTFFYPPVRKGRTTLHPPILRPEILAAKPETGNHLLVYQTYTTNPALPALLQQSGLECRIYGLKRDLKEPFVDGRLIYKPFSEAGFIDDLRTCRGVVASGGFTLMGEAVYLHRPMLAVPVEKQFEQILNARSLERAGYGLCAEELTEARLAEFIGRLPEFEKGLSGYAQDGNRDLLEKLEEAMQAAAGTGIYEGDDPSVA
;
A
#
# COMPACT_ATOMS: atom_id res chain seq x y z
N MET A 1 17.19 -7.84 -18.55
CA MET A 1 17.05 -9.02 -17.65
C MET A 1 15.62 -9.53 -17.68
N ARG A 2 15.41 -10.79 -17.32
CA ARG A 2 14.07 -11.36 -17.07
C ARG A 2 13.74 -11.25 -15.60
N VAL A 3 12.72 -10.46 -15.29
CA VAL A 3 12.32 -10.12 -13.92
C VAL A 3 11.01 -10.81 -13.56
N LEU A 4 11.00 -11.62 -12.51
CA LEU A 4 9.77 -12.13 -11.91
C LEU A 4 9.30 -11.13 -10.83
N TYR A 5 8.11 -10.56 -11.00
CA TYR A 5 7.57 -9.57 -10.08
C TYR A 5 6.34 -10.12 -9.36
N GLY A 6 6.42 -10.30 -8.06
CA GLY A 6 5.31 -10.75 -7.21
C GLY A 6 4.55 -9.57 -6.59
N VAL A 7 3.23 -9.55 -6.75
CA VAL A 7 2.36 -8.52 -6.16
C VAL A 7 1.32 -9.18 -5.27
N VAL A 8 1.26 -8.76 -4.00
CA VAL A 8 0.19 -9.21 -3.12
C VAL A 8 -1.17 -8.67 -3.58
N GLY A 9 -2.18 -9.53 -3.59
CA GLY A 9 -3.51 -9.20 -4.12
C GLY A 9 -4.45 -8.49 -3.15
N GLU A 10 -4.05 -8.33 -1.89
CA GLU A 10 -4.83 -7.66 -0.86
C GLU A 10 -4.68 -6.15 -0.94
N GLY A 11 -5.80 -5.49 -1.24
CA GLY A 11 -5.85 -4.04 -1.42
C GLY A 11 -5.32 -3.55 -2.77
N MET A 12 -5.90 -2.46 -3.28
CA MET A 12 -5.49 -1.87 -4.57
C MET A 12 -4.18 -1.07 -4.47
N GLY A 13 -3.76 -0.69 -3.26
CA GLY A 13 -2.54 0.10 -3.07
C GLY A 13 -1.27 -0.55 -3.63
N HIS A 14 -1.14 -1.87 -3.43
CA HIS A 14 -0.03 -2.64 -4.01
C HIS A 14 -0.07 -2.65 -5.54
N ALA A 15 -1.23 -2.88 -6.12
CA ALA A 15 -1.40 -2.88 -7.58
C ALA A 15 -1.11 -1.51 -8.20
N ILE A 16 -1.55 -0.42 -7.55
CA ILE A 16 -1.34 0.96 -8.01
C ILE A 16 0.15 1.31 -8.02
N ARG A 17 0.88 1.05 -6.93
CA ARG A 17 2.32 1.34 -6.90
C ARG A 17 3.13 0.42 -7.80
N SER A 18 2.76 -0.88 -7.86
CA SER A 18 3.43 -1.83 -8.75
C SER A 18 3.26 -1.45 -10.21
N ARG A 19 2.10 -0.90 -10.62
CA ARG A 19 1.90 -0.35 -11.96
C ARG A 19 3.01 0.63 -12.34
N VAL A 20 3.32 1.57 -11.44
CA VAL A 20 4.34 2.59 -11.68
C VAL A 20 5.73 1.97 -11.89
N ILE A 21 6.08 1.01 -11.06
CA ILE A 21 7.35 0.29 -11.17
C ILE A 21 7.40 -0.53 -12.47
N LEU A 22 6.31 -1.24 -12.79
CA LEU A 22 6.21 -2.06 -14.01
C LEU A 22 6.33 -1.21 -15.26
N ASP A 23 5.67 -0.04 -15.33
CA ASP A 23 5.73 0.88 -16.46
C ASP A 23 7.18 1.38 -16.72
N GLU A 24 8.05 1.39 -15.69
CA GLU A 24 9.48 1.69 -15.86
C GLU A 24 10.29 0.45 -16.24
N LEU A 25 10.07 -0.68 -15.57
CA LEU A 25 10.85 -1.90 -15.80
C LEU A 25 10.73 -2.43 -17.23
N VAL A 26 9.53 -2.36 -17.84
CA VAL A 26 9.30 -2.88 -19.20
C VAL A 26 10.05 -2.10 -20.29
N LYS A 27 10.58 -0.93 -19.97
CA LYS A 27 11.43 -0.16 -20.92
C LYS A 27 12.77 -0.82 -21.17
N ARG A 28 13.23 -1.67 -20.25
CA ARG A 28 14.58 -2.26 -20.26
C ARG A 28 14.64 -3.75 -19.95
N HIS A 29 13.53 -4.34 -19.48
CA HIS A 29 13.46 -5.71 -18.99
C HIS A 29 12.23 -6.43 -19.50
N ASP A 30 12.32 -7.75 -19.64
CA ASP A 30 11.15 -8.62 -19.77
C ASP A 30 10.62 -8.94 -18.37
N VAL A 31 9.34 -8.69 -18.14
CA VAL A 31 8.73 -8.81 -16.82
C VAL A 31 7.59 -9.82 -16.83
N GLN A 32 7.67 -10.78 -15.92
CA GLN A 32 6.56 -11.70 -15.62
C GLN A 32 5.98 -11.34 -14.25
N VAL A 33 4.76 -10.87 -14.23
CA VAL A 33 4.04 -10.60 -12.97
C VAL A 33 3.29 -11.83 -12.51
N VAL A 34 3.36 -12.12 -11.22
CA VAL A 34 2.47 -13.04 -10.51
C VAL A 34 1.69 -12.26 -9.46
N VAL A 35 0.36 -12.37 -9.50
CA VAL A 35 -0.52 -11.54 -8.68
C VAL A 35 -1.82 -12.26 -8.38
N SER A 36 -2.35 -12.05 -7.18
CA SER A 36 -3.63 -12.62 -6.74
C SER A 36 -4.77 -11.60 -6.72
N GLY A 37 -5.99 -12.07 -6.46
CA GLY A 37 -7.14 -11.23 -6.16
C GLY A 37 -7.52 -10.21 -7.25
N ARG A 38 -8.06 -9.08 -6.83
CA ARG A 38 -8.51 -7.98 -7.70
C ARG A 38 -7.37 -7.24 -8.39
N ALA A 39 -6.20 -7.25 -7.80
CA ALA A 39 -5.01 -6.66 -8.37
C ALA A 39 -4.64 -7.26 -9.73
N HIS A 40 -4.95 -8.56 -9.94
CA HIS A 40 -4.75 -9.22 -11.23
C HIS A 40 -5.50 -8.50 -12.37
N ASP A 41 -6.79 -8.24 -12.22
CA ASP A 41 -7.61 -7.67 -13.30
C ASP A 41 -7.19 -6.21 -13.62
N TYR A 42 -6.63 -5.52 -12.65
CA TYR A 42 -6.06 -4.20 -12.82
C TYR A 42 -4.74 -4.23 -13.59
N LEU A 43 -3.81 -5.12 -13.22
CA LEU A 43 -2.50 -5.22 -13.86
C LEU A 43 -2.55 -5.95 -15.21
N ALA A 44 -3.47 -6.91 -15.40
CA ALA A 44 -3.62 -7.64 -16.65
C ALA A 44 -3.94 -6.73 -17.86
N LYS A 45 -4.58 -5.58 -17.63
CA LYS A 45 -4.85 -4.58 -18.66
C LYS A 45 -3.56 -3.97 -19.26
N ARG A 46 -2.43 -4.19 -18.63
CA ARG A 46 -1.10 -3.69 -19.02
C ARG A 46 -0.25 -4.73 -19.74
N ALA A 47 -0.74 -5.97 -19.86
CA ALA A 47 -0.02 -7.03 -20.54
C ALA A 47 0.34 -6.60 -21.98
N GLY A 48 1.56 -6.91 -22.40
CA GLY A 48 2.13 -6.52 -23.71
C GLY A 48 3.37 -7.33 -24.02
N GLU A 49 4.14 -6.88 -24.97
CA GLU A 49 5.32 -7.59 -25.48
C GLU A 49 6.34 -7.94 -24.37
N HIS A 50 6.65 -6.97 -23.49
CA HIS A 50 7.62 -7.14 -22.39
C HIS A 50 6.96 -7.34 -21.02
N LEU A 51 5.64 -7.52 -20.96
CA LEU A 51 4.89 -7.70 -19.72
C LEU A 51 3.86 -8.82 -19.82
N ALA A 52 4.11 -9.91 -19.13
CA ALA A 52 3.12 -10.97 -18.93
C ALA A 52 2.57 -10.93 -17.51
N VAL A 53 1.26 -11.11 -17.35
CA VAL A 53 0.59 -11.10 -16.03
C VAL A 53 -0.10 -12.44 -15.81
N LYS A 54 0.26 -13.13 -14.73
CA LYS A 54 -0.31 -14.43 -14.35
C LYS A 54 -1.05 -14.33 -13.03
N LYS A 55 -2.26 -14.91 -13.03
CA LYS A 55 -3.05 -15.03 -11.81
C LYS A 55 -2.57 -16.20 -10.97
N ILE A 56 -2.24 -15.92 -9.71
CA ILE A 56 -1.98 -16.92 -8.69
C ILE A 56 -3.06 -16.87 -7.61
N TRP A 57 -3.15 -17.92 -6.81
CA TRP A 57 -3.91 -17.87 -5.58
C TRP A 57 -3.05 -17.19 -4.50
N GLY A 58 -3.61 -16.23 -3.79
CA GLY A 58 -2.94 -15.48 -2.74
C GLY A 58 -3.69 -15.54 -1.41
N TYR A 59 -2.99 -15.23 -0.34
CA TYR A 59 -3.55 -15.10 0.99
C TYR A 59 -4.61 -13.99 1.01
N GLN A 60 -5.75 -14.26 1.68
CA GLN A 60 -6.87 -13.33 1.82
C GLN A 60 -7.00 -12.93 3.29
N ILE A 61 -7.25 -11.64 3.54
CA ILE A 61 -7.58 -11.11 4.87
C ILE A 61 -9.08 -10.85 4.91
N VAL A 62 -9.78 -11.48 5.84
CA VAL A 62 -11.21 -11.22 6.09
C VAL A 62 -11.33 -10.12 7.12
N THR A 63 -11.97 -9.02 6.73
CA THR A 63 -12.24 -7.87 7.60
C THR A 63 -13.74 -7.67 7.71
N GLU A 64 -14.25 -7.61 8.93
CA GLU A 64 -15.65 -7.28 9.25
C GLU A 64 -15.64 -6.25 10.38
N ASP A 65 -16.61 -5.35 10.38
CA ASP A 65 -16.80 -4.32 11.42
C ASP A 65 -15.53 -3.48 11.70
N ASN A 66 -14.79 -3.15 10.64
CA ASN A 66 -13.51 -2.43 10.72
C ASN A 66 -12.42 -3.17 11.52
N GLU A 67 -12.55 -4.49 11.70
CA GLU A 67 -11.62 -5.34 12.43
C GLU A 67 -11.21 -6.56 11.60
N VAL A 68 -9.93 -6.97 11.71
CA VAL A 68 -9.42 -8.20 11.07
C VAL A 68 -9.94 -9.43 11.82
N GLN A 69 -10.66 -10.29 11.12
CA GLN A 69 -11.21 -11.54 11.63
C GLN A 69 -10.22 -12.71 11.45
N ASN A 70 -9.35 -12.92 12.42
CA ASN A 70 -8.26 -13.90 12.32
C ASN A 70 -8.75 -15.34 12.04
N PHE A 71 -9.79 -15.79 12.72
CA PHE A 71 -10.34 -17.15 12.52
C PHE A 71 -10.99 -17.30 11.14
N LYS A 72 -11.82 -16.34 10.72
CA LYS A 72 -12.43 -16.35 9.39
C LYS A 72 -11.37 -16.24 8.28
N THR A 73 -10.33 -15.46 8.50
CA THR A 73 -9.16 -15.36 7.62
C THR A 73 -8.48 -16.72 7.47
N LEU A 74 -8.23 -17.44 8.57
CA LEU A 74 -7.63 -18.78 8.52
C LEU A 74 -8.52 -19.76 7.73
N VAL A 75 -9.81 -19.81 8.04
CA VAL A 75 -10.78 -20.71 7.36
C VAL A 75 -10.86 -20.39 5.88
N ALA A 76 -10.97 -19.12 5.49
CA ALA A 76 -11.03 -18.71 4.09
C ALA A 76 -9.76 -19.13 3.32
N ASN A 77 -8.59 -18.98 3.93
CA ASN A 77 -7.33 -19.38 3.29
C ASN A 77 -7.18 -20.89 3.15
N VAL A 78 -7.55 -21.67 4.15
CA VAL A 78 -7.55 -23.15 4.07
C VAL A 78 -8.54 -23.62 2.99
N LYS A 79 -9.74 -23.08 2.98
CA LYS A 79 -10.77 -23.40 1.97
C LYS A 79 -10.29 -23.03 0.57
N GLY A 80 -9.79 -21.83 0.36
CA GLY A 80 -9.29 -21.36 -0.93
C GLY A 80 -8.11 -22.20 -1.44
N ALA A 81 -7.18 -22.54 -0.57
CA ALA A 81 -6.02 -23.36 -0.92
C ALA A 81 -6.41 -24.78 -1.36
N LEU A 82 -7.28 -25.45 -0.59
CA LEU A 82 -7.60 -26.85 -0.77
C LEU A 82 -8.81 -27.10 -1.68
N LEU A 83 -9.90 -26.35 -1.44
CA LEU A 83 -11.19 -26.63 -2.10
C LEU A 83 -11.42 -25.81 -3.37
N GLU A 84 -10.85 -24.59 -3.47
CA GLU A 84 -11.03 -23.71 -4.63
C GLU A 84 -9.87 -23.83 -5.66
N GLY A 85 -9.04 -24.86 -5.51
CA GLY A 85 -7.94 -25.14 -6.42
C GLY A 85 -6.79 -24.13 -6.37
N GLY A 86 -6.56 -23.48 -5.21
CA GLY A 86 -5.49 -22.52 -5.04
C GLY A 86 -4.10 -23.13 -5.25
N TRP A 87 -3.84 -24.26 -4.62
CA TRP A 87 -2.56 -24.96 -4.76
C TRP A 87 -2.29 -25.46 -6.19
N PRO A 88 -3.22 -26.14 -6.88
CA PRO A 88 -3.02 -26.53 -8.28
C PRO A 88 -2.72 -25.34 -9.19
N LYS A 89 -3.39 -24.21 -9.02
CA LYS A 89 -3.11 -22.97 -9.79
C LYS A 89 -1.70 -22.47 -9.57
N ASN A 90 -1.24 -22.44 -8.30
CA ASN A 90 0.11 -21.99 -7.96
C ASN A 90 1.18 -22.95 -8.47
N ILE A 91 0.95 -24.27 -8.41
CA ILE A 91 1.84 -25.29 -8.97
C ILE A 91 1.94 -25.13 -10.50
N LYS A 92 0.80 -24.96 -11.18
CA LYS A 92 0.80 -24.72 -12.63
C LYS A 92 1.59 -23.47 -13.00
N ALA A 93 1.34 -22.35 -12.33
CA ALA A 93 2.07 -21.11 -12.54
C ALA A 93 3.58 -21.29 -12.31
N TYR A 94 3.96 -22.05 -11.29
CA TYR A 94 5.36 -22.37 -10.97
C TYR A 94 6.09 -23.04 -12.14
N PHE A 95 5.50 -24.12 -12.67
CA PHE A 95 6.12 -24.84 -13.78
C PHE A 95 6.12 -24.04 -15.09
N GLU A 96 5.11 -23.21 -15.32
CA GLU A 96 5.09 -22.32 -16.49
C GLU A 96 6.19 -21.27 -16.43
N VAL A 97 6.37 -20.60 -15.27
CA VAL A 97 7.46 -19.63 -15.08
C VAL A 97 8.82 -20.31 -15.25
N LEU A 98 9.01 -21.50 -14.65
CA LEU A 98 10.25 -22.23 -14.73
C LEU A 98 10.61 -22.64 -16.17
N ARG A 99 9.64 -23.12 -16.94
CA ARG A 99 9.88 -23.65 -18.29
C ARG A 99 10.06 -22.56 -19.34
N SER A 100 9.23 -21.51 -19.28
CA SER A 100 9.11 -20.54 -20.35
C SER A 100 9.85 -19.23 -20.09
N PHE A 101 9.88 -18.76 -18.84
CA PHE A 101 10.37 -17.42 -18.54
C PHE A 101 11.81 -17.40 -17.99
N LYS A 102 12.16 -18.29 -17.08
CA LYS A 102 13.51 -18.44 -16.48
C LYS A 102 14.04 -17.09 -15.95
N PRO A 103 13.45 -16.54 -14.90
CA PRO A 103 13.84 -15.24 -14.35
C PRO A 103 15.30 -15.25 -13.84
N GLU A 104 15.92 -14.08 -13.84
CA GLU A 104 17.30 -13.84 -13.38
C GLU A 104 17.28 -13.13 -12.00
N VAL A 105 16.21 -12.38 -11.71
CA VAL A 105 15.99 -11.68 -10.46
C VAL A 105 14.51 -11.70 -10.11
N VAL A 106 14.19 -11.66 -8.82
CA VAL A 106 12.83 -11.61 -8.32
C VAL A 106 12.60 -10.30 -7.56
N ILE A 107 11.51 -9.61 -7.86
CA ILE A 107 11.03 -8.48 -7.06
C ILE A 107 9.78 -8.94 -6.32
N SER A 108 9.69 -8.67 -5.02
CA SER A 108 8.51 -8.97 -4.21
C SER A 108 7.93 -7.69 -3.63
N ASP A 109 6.70 -7.35 -4.04
CA ASP A 109 5.85 -6.40 -3.35
C ASP A 109 5.00 -7.14 -2.32
N PHE A 110 5.65 -7.49 -1.20
CA PHE A 110 5.07 -8.21 -0.07
C PHE A 110 4.41 -9.56 -0.44
N GLU A 111 4.90 -10.19 -1.52
CA GLU A 111 4.31 -11.40 -2.10
C GLU A 111 5.21 -12.64 -1.82
N SER A 112 4.60 -13.69 -1.26
CA SER A 112 5.36 -14.85 -0.76
C SER A 112 5.59 -15.93 -1.80
N TRP A 113 4.72 -16.08 -2.81
CA TRP A 113 4.88 -17.12 -3.81
C TRP A 113 6.13 -16.87 -4.68
N SER A 114 6.32 -15.64 -5.12
CA SER A 114 7.51 -15.23 -5.87
C SER A 114 8.78 -15.36 -5.04
N TYR A 115 8.71 -15.03 -3.74
CA TYR A 115 9.80 -15.27 -2.81
C TYR A 115 10.16 -16.76 -2.70
N LEU A 116 9.17 -17.64 -2.50
CA LEU A 116 9.41 -19.09 -2.42
C LEU A 116 9.96 -19.66 -3.74
N PHE A 117 9.49 -19.13 -4.88
CA PHE A 117 10.08 -19.46 -6.18
C PHE A 117 11.56 -19.09 -6.22
N ALA A 118 11.91 -17.89 -5.78
CA ALA A 118 13.29 -17.43 -5.75
C ALA A 118 14.17 -18.31 -4.84
N VAL A 119 13.71 -18.65 -3.63
CA VAL A 119 14.43 -19.55 -2.70
C VAL A 119 14.74 -20.88 -3.35
N ASN A 120 13.74 -21.51 -3.98
CA ASN A 120 13.92 -22.82 -4.61
C ASN A 120 14.90 -22.80 -5.80
N HIS A 121 15.04 -21.66 -6.46
CA HIS A 121 15.92 -21.51 -7.63
C HIS A 121 17.19 -20.71 -7.33
N ARG A 122 17.45 -20.36 -6.07
CA ARG A 122 18.61 -19.59 -5.62
C ARG A 122 18.74 -18.26 -6.39
N LEU A 123 17.61 -17.62 -6.65
CA LEU A 123 17.58 -16.32 -7.32
C LEU A 123 17.59 -15.19 -6.29
N PRO A 124 18.27 -14.07 -6.59
CA PRO A 124 18.23 -12.92 -5.72
C PRO A 124 16.83 -12.31 -5.67
N VAL A 125 16.45 -11.81 -4.48
CA VAL A 125 15.17 -11.15 -4.24
C VAL A 125 15.39 -9.70 -3.85
N ILE A 126 14.67 -8.79 -4.49
CA ILE A 126 14.55 -7.39 -4.07
C ILE A 126 13.14 -7.20 -3.46
N SER A 127 13.06 -6.73 -2.22
CA SER A 127 11.78 -6.36 -1.57
C SER A 127 11.46 -4.89 -1.85
N VAL A 128 10.26 -4.61 -2.35
CA VAL A 128 9.77 -3.24 -2.57
C VAL A 128 8.40 -3.11 -1.94
N ASP A 129 8.33 -2.52 -0.75
CA ASP A 129 7.06 -2.33 -0.03
C ASP A 129 7.20 -1.22 1.03
N ASN A 130 6.10 -0.87 1.71
CA ASN A 130 6.10 0.05 2.85
C ASN A 130 6.12 -0.68 4.20
N MET A 131 5.78 -1.96 4.24
CA MET A 131 5.55 -2.70 5.49
C MET A 131 6.85 -3.09 6.19
N GLN A 132 7.94 -3.30 5.44
CA GLN A 132 9.24 -3.66 5.99
C GLN A 132 9.82 -2.60 6.94
N ILE A 133 9.30 -1.38 6.95
CA ILE A 133 9.67 -0.35 7.94
C ILE A 133 9.48 -0.86 9.38
N ILE A 134 8.43 -1.67 9.64
CA ILE A 134 8.10 -2.26 10.95
C ILE A 134 9.20 -3.24 11.41
N ASN A 135 9.80 -3.97 10.47
CA ASN A 135 10.84 -4.96 10.77
C ASN A 135 12.26 -4.39 10.72
N ARG A 136 12.51 -3.41 9.85
CA ARG A 136 13.88 -3.00 9.48
C ARG A 136 14.32 -1.66 10.07
N CYS A 137 13.41 -0.90 10.66
CA CYS A 137 13.70 0.40 11.25
C CYS A 137 13.51 0.40 12.77
N LYS A 138 14.11 1.38 13.43
CA LYS A 138 13.89 1.65 14.85
C LYS A 138 12.72 2.63 14.97
N LEU A 139 11.55 2.10 15.31
CA LEU A 139 10.38 2.92 15.56
C LEU A 139 10.47 3.58 16.94
N ASP A 140 9.95 4.81 17.04
CA ASP A 140 9.76 5.48 18.32
C ASP A 140 8.70 4.71 19.14
N PRO A 141 8.95 4.42 20.43
CA PRO A 141 8.00 3.72 21.29
C PRO A 141 6.60 4.37 21.34
N ALA A 142 6.51 5.68 21.21
CA ALA A 142 5.23 6.40 21.19
C ALA A 142 4.33 5.97 20.01
N LEU A 143 4.92 5.53 18.88
CA LEU A 143 4.16 5.05 17.73
C LEU A 143 3.53 3.66 17.95
N THR A 144 4.04 2.89 18.93
CA THR A 144 3.55 1.54 19.25
C THR A 144 2.73 1.48 20.52
N LEU A 145 2.70 2.57 21.30
CA LEU A 145 2.05 2.64 22.62
C LEU A 145 0.56 2.23 22.54
N GLY A 146 0.16 1.28 23.39
CA GLY A 146 -1.21 0.74 23.41
C GLY A 146 -1.51 -0.28 22.31
N HIS A 147 -0.56 -0.54 21.38
CA HIS A 147 -0.71 -1.51 20.28
C HIS A 147 0.48 -2.47 20.18
N GLU A 148 1.18 -2.70 21.29
CA GLU A 148 2.41 -3.50 21.33
C GLU A 148 2.17 -4.94 20.85
N GLY A 149 1.02 -5.53 21.21
CA GLY A 149 0.64 -6.87 20.74
C GLY A 149 0.47 -6.93 19.22
N ALA A 150 -0.27 -5.99 18.64
CA ALA A 150 -0.47 -5.87 17.20
C ALA A 150 0.85 -5.60 16.47
N PHE A 151 1.72 -4.76 17.05
CA PHE A 151 3.07 -4.51 16.54
C PHE A 151 3.91 -5.78 16.47
N GLN A 152 3.95 -6.59 17.54
CA GLN A 152 4.76 -7.83 17.56
C GLN A 152 4.24 -8.85 16.56
N VAL A 153 2.94 -9.01 16.43
CA VAL A 153 2.31 -9.89 15.44
C VAL A 153 2.66 -9.43 14.03
N ALA A 154 2.44 -8.14 13.71
CA ALA A 154 2.78 -7.58 12.40
C ALA A 154 4.27 -7.76 12.09
N LYS A 155 5.15 -7.44 13.02
CA LYS A 155 6.60 -7.60 12.87
C LYS A 155 7.01 -9.05 12.59
N GLY A 156 6.41 -10.02 13.29
CA GLY A 156 6.64 -11.44 13.07
C GLY A 156 6.25 -11.88 11.66
N ILE A 157 5.04 -11.50 11.21
CA ILE A 157 4.54 -11.78 9.86
C ILE A 157 5.45 -11.15 8.79
N ILE A 158 5.77 -9.87 8.94
CA ILE A 158 6.58 -9.12 7.97
C ILE A 158 8.00 -9.70 7.87
N LYS A 159 8.60 -10.06 9.01
CA LYS A 159 9.91 -10.73 9.04
C LYS A 159 9.90 -12.05 8.28
N ALA A 160 8.81 -12.81 8.38
CA ALA A 160 8.69 -14.12 7.74
C ALA A 160 8.33 -14.06 6.24
N LYS A 161 7.83 -12.92 5.73
CA LYS A 161 7.35 -12.79 4.36
C LYS A 161 8.44 -12.88 3.30
N VAL A 162 9.51 -12.09 3.45
CA VAL A 162 10.61 -11.99 2.48
C VAL A 162 11.94 -11.88 3.25
N PRO A 163 12.35 -12.93 3.99
CA PRO A 163 13.64 -12.91 4.67
C PRO A 163 14.81 -13.02 3.68
N GLY A 164 15.98 -12.46 4.03
CA GLY A 164 17.19 -12.62 3.25
C GLY A 164 17.17 -11.96 1.84
N ALA A 165 16.34 -10.93 1.61
CA ALA A 165 16.40 -10.21 0.35
C ALA A 165 17.74 -9.52 0.14
N ALA A 166 18.21 -9.46 -1.11
CA ALA A 166 19.43 -8.78 -1.50
C ALA A 166 19.37 -7.28 -1.18
N HIS A 167 18.18 -6.68 -1.32
CA HIS A 167 17.92 -5.32 -0.89
C HIS A 167 16.45 -5.13 -0.52
N TYR A 168 16.19 -4.19 0.40
CA TYR A 168 14.85 -3.78 0.83
C TYR A 168 14.67 -2.28 0.53
N LEU A 169 13.88 -1.95 -0.48
CA LEU A 169 13.49 -0.59 -0.79
C LEU A 169 12.15 -0.31 -0.11
N ILE A 170 12.17 0.55 0.89
CA ILE A 170 10.99 0.85 1.71
C ILE A 170 10.43 2.20 1.29
N SER A 171 9.22 2.19 0.74
CA SER A 171 8.48 3.39 0.41
C SER A 171 7.86 3.99 1.67
N THR A 172 8.14 5.27 1.97
CA THR A 172 7.68 5.94 3.21
C THR A 172 7.66 7.46 3.07
N PHE A 173 6.80 8.15 3.83
CA PHE A 173 6.79 9.61 3.97
C PHE A 173 7.37 10.08 5.32
N PHE A 174 7.84 9.16 6.16
CA PHE A 174 8.53 9.43 7.42
C PHE A 174 9.78 8.55 7.53
N TYR A 175 10.85 9.05 8.13
CA TYR A 175 12.19 8.47 8.00
C TYR A 175 12.77 8.05 9.35
N PRO A 176 12.33 6.95 9.97
CA PRO A 176 12.94 6.42 11.19
C PRO A 176 14.34 5.87 10.90
N PRO A 177 15.25 5.83 11.89
CA PRO A 177 16.57 5.25 11.72
C PRO A 177 16.51 3.79 11.23
N VAL A 178 17.24 3.49 10.16
CA VAL A 178 17.39 2.13 9.65
C VAL A 178 18.20 1.32 10.65
N ARG A 179 17.74 0.12 10.98
CA ARG A 179 18.35 -0.78 11.95
C ARG A 179 19.05 -1.98 11.31
N LYS A 180 18.63 -2.38 10.11
CA LYS A 180 19.17 -3.55 9.42
C LYS A 180 19.79 -3.16 8.09
N GLY A 181 20.94 -3.71 7.78
CA GLY A 181 21.64 -3.51 6.51
C GLY A 181 20.81 -3.83 5.28
N ARG A 182 21.29 -3.51 4.09
CA ARG A 182 20.61 -3.73 2.80
C ARG A 182 19.19 -3.12 2.77
N THR A 183 19.03 -1.93 3.38
CA THR A 183 17.75 -1.23 3.52
C THR A 183 17.90 0.23 3.17
N THR A 184 17.05 0.71 2.28
CA THR A 184 16.94 2.13 1.94
C THR A 184 15.50 2.61 2.08
N LEU A 185 15.32 3.87 2.48
CA LEU A 185 14.01 4.51 2.62
C LEU A 185 13.83 5.50 1.47
N HIS A 186 12.71 5.44 0.81
CA HIS A 186 12.36 6.22 -0.37
C HIS A 186 11.01 6.90 -0.20
N PRO A 187 10.77 8.06 -0.84
CA PRO A 187 9.45 8.69 -0.85
C PRO A 187 8.35 7.74 -1.36
N PRO A 188 7.07 8.03 -1.08
CA PRO A 188 5.95 7.28 -1.61
C PRO A 188 5.98 7.18 -3.14
N ILE A 189 5.69 5.97 -3.66
CA ILE A 189 5.57 5.75 -5.10
C ILE A 189 4.23 6.33 -5.56
N LEU A 190 4.28 7.28 -6.50
CA LEU A 190 3.13 8.03 -6.97
C LEU A 190 2.81 7.74 -8.42
N ARG A 191 1.53 7.62 -8.71
CA ARG A 191 1.03 7.50 -10.11
C ARG A 191 1.40 8.73 -10.93
N PRO A 192 1.66 8.59 -12.25
CA PRO A 192 1.90 9.74 -13.14
C PRO A 192 0.78 10.78 -13.09
N GLU A 193 -0.46 10.34 -12.91
CA GLU A 193 -1.64 11.19 -12.81
C GLU A 193 -1.60 12.08 -11.54
N ILE A 194 -1.07 11.57 -10.43
CA ILE A 194 -0.86 12.35 -9.19
C ILE A 194 0.32 13.30 -9.36
N LEU A 195 1.42 12.85 -9.97
CA LEU A 195 2.59 13.71 -10.23
C LEU A 195 2.26 14.87 -11.16
N ALA A 196 1.34 14.68 -12.11
CA ALA A 196 0.87 15.71 -13.02
C ALA A 196 -0.23 16.61 -12.43
N ALA A 197 -0.86 16.18 -11.34
CA ALA A 197 -1.96 16.90 -10.73
C ALA A 197 -1.49 18.22 -10.09
N LYS A 198 -2.20 19.30 -10.39
CA LYS A 198 -1.95 20.61 -9.77
C LYS A 198 -2.91 20.77 -8.60
N PRO A 199 -2.38 20.92 -7.36
CA PRO A 199 -3.24 21.17 -6.20
C PRO A 199 -4.02 22.50 -6.34
N GLU A 200 -5.31 22.45 -6.05
CA GLU A 200 -6.19 23.62 -6.00
C GLU A 200 -7.01 23.54 -4.73
N THR A 201 -7.15 24.63 -3.99
CA THR A 201 -7.92 24.64 -2.75
C THR A 201 -9.40 24.80 -3.05
N GLY A 202 -10.13 23.71 -3.01
CA GLY A 202 -11.59 23.69 -3.03
C GLY A 202 -12.18 23.79 -1.61
N ASN A 203 -13.49 23.53 -1.50
CA ASN A 203 -14.20 23.68 -0.23
C ASN A 203 -14.94 22.40 0.19
N HIS A 204 -14.37 21.24 -0.13
CA HIS A 204 -14.96 19.95 0.21
C HIS A 204 -13.97 19.03 0.94
N LEU A 205 -14.48 18.06 1.67
CA LEU A 205 -13.73 16.91 2.18
C LEU A 205 -13.84 15.76 1.19
N LEU A 206 -12.71 15.12 0.91
CA LEU A 206 -12.69 13.81 0.25
C LEU A 206 -12.80 12.72 1.30
N VAL A 207 -13.83 11.90 1.20
CA VAL A 207 -14.03 10.76 2.12
C VAL A 207 -13.84 9.46 1.34
N TYR A 208 -12.88 8.64 1.77
CA TYR A 208 -12.68 7.31 1.20
C TYR A 208 -12.85 6.23 2.26
N GLN A 209 -13.98 5.53 2.19
CA GLN A 209 -14.34 4.50 3.14
C GLN A 209 -14.87 3.26 2.41
N THR A 210 -14.18 2.14 2.61
CA THR A 210 -14.56 0.86 1.99
C THR A 210 -15.36 -0.05 2.93
N TYR A 211 -15.47 0.30 4.19
CA TYR A 211 -16.21 -0.44 5.20
C TYR A 211 -17.53 0.27 5.49
N THR A 212 -18.63 -0.49 5.47
CA THR A 212 -20.00 0.01 5.61
C THR A 212 -20.51 0.00 7.06
N THR A 213 -19.65 -0.33 8.01
CA THR A 213 -20.01 -0.69 9.38
C THR A 213 -20.18 0.47 10.35
N ASN A 214 -19.90 1.71 9.93
CA ASN A 214 -20.22 2.87 10.76
C ASN A 214 -21.51 3.54 10.27
N PRO A 215 -22.71 3.18 10.80
CA PRO A 215 -23.97 3.76 10.40
C PRO A 215 -24.10 5.25 10.77
N ALA A 216 -23.31 5.73 11.73
CA ALA A 216 -23.27 7.13 12.13
C ALA A 216 -22.44 8.01 11.19
N LEU A 217 -21.62 7.43 10.31
CA LEU A 217 -20.71 8.17 9.44
C LEU A 217 -21.44 9.25 8.59
N PRO A 218 -22.57 8.98 7.92
CA PRO A 218 -23.27 10.02 7.18
C PRO A 218 -23.69 11.20 8.05
N ALA A 219 -24.25 10.95 9.24
CA ALA A 219 -24.68 11.99 10.16
C ALA A 219 -23.50 12.84 10.65
N LEU A 220 -22.38 12.22 11.00
CA LEU A 220 -21.13 12.91 11.38
C LEU A 220 -20.61 13.81 10.25
N LEU A 221 -20.61 13.32 9.02
CA LEU A 221 -20.15 14.08 7.86
C LEU A 221 -21.08 15.26 7.55
N GLN A 222 -22.42 15.11 7.70
CA GLN A 222 -23.37 16.21 7.56
C GLN A 222 -23.11 17.35 8.56
N GLN A 223 -22.71 17.00 9.79
CA GLN A 223 -22.39 17.97 10.84
C GLN A 223 -21.08 18.74 10.57
N SER A 224 -20.21 18.26 9.66
CA SER A 224 -18.99 18.97 9.29
C SER A 224 -19.22 20.38 8.73
N GLY A 225 -20.41 20.65 8.22
CA GLY A 225 -20.75 21.90 7.53
C GLY A 225 -20.13 22.03 6.14
N LEU A 226 -19.28 21.10 5.71
CA LEU A 226 -18.61 21.07 4.41
C LEU A 226 -19.30 20.09 3.44
N GLU A 227 -19.15 20.33 2.15
CA GLU A 227 -19.45 19.31 1.15
C GLU A 227 -18.52 18.10 1.35
N CYS A 228 -19.07 16.88 1.33
CA CYS A 228 -18.29 15.65 1.45
C CYS A 228 -18.47 14.81 0.18
N ARG A 229 -17.38 14.59 -0.55
CA ARG A 229 -17.33 13.70 -1.72
C ARG A 229 -16.88 12.34 -1.28
N ILE A 230 -17.78 11.36 -1.38
CA ILE A 230 -17.65 10.07 -0.70
C ILE A 230 -17.48 8.95 -1.73
N TYR A 231 -16.38 8.20 -1.60
CA TYR A 231 -16.09 7.01 -2.40
C TYR A 231 -16.06 5.76 -1.52
N GLY A 232 -16.54 4.64 -2.06
CA GLY A 232 -16.42 3.31 -1.47
C GLY A 232 -17.61 2.84 -0.64
N LEU A 233 -18.47 3.72 -0.11
CA LEU A 233 -19.64 3.33 0.69
C LEU A 233 -20.79 2.76 -0.16
N LYS A 234 -21.04 3.31 -1.33
CA LYS A 234 -22.08 2.85 -2.26
C LYS A 234 -21.42 2.36 -3.54
N ARG A 235 -21.00 1.08 -3.57
CA ARG A 235 -20.16 0.52 -4.64
C ARG A 235 -20.88 0.31 -5.96
N ASP A 236 -22.21 0.17 -5.93
CA ASP A 236 -23.02 -0.16 -7.10
C ASP A 236 -23.56 1.07 -7.83
N LEU A 237 -23.18 2.27 -7.38
CA LEU A 237 -23.58 3.51 -8.04
C LEU A 237 -22.98 3.59 -9.44
N LYS A 238 -23.83 3.95 -10.41
CA LYS A 238 -23.40 4.31 -11.77
C LYS A 238 -23.30 5.82 -11.96
N GLU A 239 -24.08 6.59 -11.20
CA GLU A 239 -24.14 8.04 -11.20
C GLU A 239 -24.00 8.57 -9.77
N PRO A 240 -23.55 9.80 -9.56
CA PRO A 240 -23.48 10.41 -8.23
C PRO A 240 -24.86 10.47 -7.56
N PHE A 241 -24.90 10.17 -6.27
CA PHE A 241 -26.09 10.30 -5.43
C PHE A 241 -25.86 11.39 -4.38
N VAL A 242 -26.73 12.40 -4.36
CA VAL A 242 -26.64 13.56 -3.46
C VAL A 242 -27.63 13.43 -2.31
N ASP A 243 -27.15 13.60 -1.09
CA ASP A 243 -27.92 13.63 0.15
C ASP A 243 -27.44 14.82 1.01
N GLY A 244 -28.11 15.94 0.90
CA GLY A 244 -27.71 17.19 1.53
C GLY A 244 -26.31 17.64 1.09
N ARG A 245 -25.34 17.65 1.99
CA ARG A 245 -23.95 17.99 1.70
C ARG A 245 -23.09 16.78 1.31
N LEU A 246 -23.68 15.57 1.31
CA LEU A 246 -22.99 14.34 0.99
C LEU A 246 -23.20 13.99 -0.49
N ILE A 247 -22.10 13.86 -1.23
CA ILE A 247 -22.10 13.45 -2.63
C ILE A 247 -21.42 12.09 -2.71
N TYR A 248 -22.21 11.02 -2.80
CA TYR A 248 -21.70 9.67 -3.01
C TYR A 248 -21.35 9.50 -4.48
N LYS A 249 -20.13 9.16 -4.76
CA LYS A 249 -19.61 9.06 -6.14
C LYS A 249 -19.34 7.61 -6.54
N PRO A 250 -19.67 7.22 -7.78
CA PRO A 250 -19.19 5.97 -8.34
C PRO A 250 -17.66 6.00 -8.42
N PHE A 251 -17.01 4.85 -8.32
CA PHE A 251 -15.56 4.82 -8.39
C PHE A 251 -15.08 5.16 -9.81
N SER A 252 -14.30 6.21 -9.89
CA SER A 252 -13.60 6.65 -11.09
C SER A 252 -12.21 7.11 -10.70
N GLU A 253 -11.17 6.55 -11.30
CA GLU A 253 -9.78 6.92 -10.99
C GLU A 253 -9.53 8.41 -11.24
N ALA A 254 -9.94 8.91 -12.41
CA ALA A 254 -9.80 10.33 -12.76
C ALA A 254 -10.61 11.25 -11.85
N GLY A 255 -11.88 10.88 -11.56
CA GLY A 255 -12.72 11.64 -10.66
C GLY A 255 -12.20 11.66 -9.22
N PHE A 256 -11.64 10.54 -8.74
CA PHE A 256 -11.03 10.47 -7.41
C PHE A 256 -9.79 11.36 -7.32
N ILE A 257 -8.93 11.36 -8.32
CA ILE A 257 -7.73 12.20 -8.36
C ILE A 257 -8.11 13.69 -8.43
N ASP A 258 -9.14 14.04 -9.21
CA ASP A 258 -9.63 15.41 -9.29
C ASP A 258 -10.20 15.89 -7.95
N ASP A 259 -11.00 15.06 -7.29
CA ASP A 259 -11.52 15.37 -5.96
C ASP A 259 -10.40 15.43 -4.90
N LEU A 260 -9.35 14.58 -5.00
CA LEU A 260 -8.22 14.61 -4.09
C LEU A 260 -7.37 15.88 -4.27
N ARG A 261 -7.07 16.28 -5.51
CA ARG A 261 -6.25 17.48 -5.77
C ARG A 261 -6.95 18.78 -5.37
N THR A 262 -8.29 18.77 -5.31
CA THR A 262 -9.11 19.95 -5.03
C THR A 262 -9.74 19.95 -3.63
N CYS A 263 -9.62 18.90 -2.82
CA CYS A 263 -10.20 18.88 -1.47
C CYS A 263 -9.44 19.78 -0.50
N ARG A 264 -10.11 20.19 0.57
CA ARG A 264 -9.47 20.85 1.74
C ARG A 264 -8.80 19.85 2.66
N GLY A 265 -9.31 18.62 2.72
CA GLY A 265 -8.77 17.57 3.54
C GLY A 265 -9.39 16.22 3.17
N VAL A 266 -8.73 15.16 3.61
CA VAL A 266 -9.09 13.77 3.37
C VAL A 266 -9.53 13.11 4.66
N VAL A 267 -10.62 12.34 4.64
CA VAL A 267 -11.04 11.45 5.73
C VAL A 267 -10.99 10.01 5.20
N ALA A 268 -10.09 9.20 5.72
CA ALA A 268 -9.94 7.82 5.26
C ALA A 268 -9.26 6.93 6.31
N SER A 269 -9.14 5.63 6.02
CA SER A 269 -8.30 4.73 6.83
C SER A 269 -6.81 5.05 6.65
N GLY A 270 -5.95 4.41 7.45
CA GLY A 270 -4.49 4.61 7.41
C GLY A 270 -3.77 3.93 6.25
N GLY A 271 -4.42 3.74 5.10
CA GLY A 271 -3.84 3.10 3.92
C GLY A 271 -2.71 3.93 3.29
N PHE A 272 -1.54 3.32 3.13
CA PHE A 272 -0.31 4.01 2.76
C PHE A 272 -0.38 4.74 1.41
N THR A 273 -0.96 4.12 0.38
CA THR A 273 -0.97 4.69 -0.98
C THR A 273 -1.72 6.02 -1.05
N LEU A 274 -2.97 6.05 -0.54
CA LEU A 274 -3.74 7.29 -0.50
C LEU A 274 -3.08 8.35 0.38
N MET A 275 -2.51 7.92 1.51
CA MET A 275 -1.80 8.83 2.41
C MET A 275 -0.60 9.48 1.73
N GLY A 276 0.21 8.70 0.99
CA GLY A 276 1.33 9.23 0.20
C GLY A 276 0.88 10.21 -0.89
N GLU A 277 -0.22 9.92 -1.58
CA GLU A 277 -0.81 10.82 -2.58
C GLU A 277 -1.35 12.12 -1.95
N ALA A 278 -2.01 12.03 -0.80
CA ALA A 278 -2.51 13.18 -0.06
C ALA A 278 -1.36 14.09 0.44
N VAL A 279 -0.31 13.48 1.01
CA VAL A 279 0.88 14.21 1.48
C VAL A 279 1.58 14.93 0.31
N TYR A 280 1.74 14.26 -0.84
CA TYR A 280 2.33 14.87 -2.03
C TYR A 280 1.52 16.06 -2.56
N LEU A 281 0.19 15.95 -2.57
CA LEU A 281 -0.71 17.02 -2.99
C LEU A 281 -0.96 18.07 -1.89
N HIS A 282 -0.25 17.99 -0.79
CA HIS A 282 -0.39 18.85 0.39
C HIS A 282 -1.83 18.88 0.92
N ARG A 283 -2.48 17.70 0.99
CA ARG A 283 -3.84 17.54 1.53
C ARG A 283 -3.78 16.98 2.94
N PRO A 284 -4.17 17.76 3.95
CA PRO A 284 -4.30 17.25 5.31
C PRO A 284 -5.20 16.02 5.37
N MET A 285 -4.88 15.06 6.24
CA MET A 285 -5.67 13.85 6.35
C MET A 285 -6.06 13.55 7.79
N LEU A 286 -7.36 13.27 8.01
CA LEU A 286 -7.84 12.59 9.21
C LEU A 286 -7.83 11.09 8.92
N ALA A 287 -6.88 10.39 9.52
CA ALA A 287 -6.70 8.96 9.35
C ALA A 287 -7.39 8.20 10.49
N VAL A 288 -8.28 7.27 10.14
CA VAL A 288 -9.00 6.38 11.09
C VAL A 288 -8.59 4.94 10.75
N PRO A 289 -7.52 4.41 11.37
CA PRO A 289 -7.00 3.08 11.05
C PRO A 289 -8.01 1.97 11.29
N VAL A 290 -7.94 0.91 10.48
CA VAL A 290 -8.63 -0.34 10.75
C VAL A 290 -8.06 -0.96 12.01
N GLU A 291 -8.93 -1.37 12.92
CA GLU A 291 -8.54 -1.98 14.19
C GLU A 291 -7.66 -3.23 13.96
N LYS A 292 -6.63 -3.40 14.76
CA LYS A 292 -5.63 -4.49 14.66
C LYS A 292 -4.78 -4.52 13.39
N GLN A 293 -4.93 -3.57 12.48
CA GLN A 293 -4.00 -3.39 11.37
C GLN A 293 -2.86 -2.44 11.76
N PHE A 294 -1.82 -2.99 12.37
CA PHE A 294 -0.72 -2.18 12.91
C PHE A 294 -0.05 -1.27 11.86
N GLU A 295 0.05 -1.71 10.60
CA GLU A 295 0.58 -0.86 9.53
C GLU A 295 -0.20 0.45 9.40
N GLN A 296 -1.54 0.38 9.39
CA GLN A 296 -2.38 1.57 9.29
C GLN A 296 -2.28 2.47 10.53
N ILE A 297 -2.16 1.87 11.72
CA ILE A 297 -1.95 2.60 12.98
C ILE A 297 -0.61 3.35 12.92
N LEU A 298 0.45 2.68 12.49
CA LEU A 298 1.77 3.28 12.32
C LEU A 298 1.75 4.45 11.34
N ASN A 299 1.12 4.27 10.17
CA ASN A 299 1.00 5.30 9.17
C ASN A 299 0.24 6.53 9.70
N ALA A 300 -0.90 6.32 10.36
CA ALA A 300 -1.74 7.40 10.90
C ALA A 300 -1.02 8.19 12.01
N ARG A 301 -0.36 7.50 12.94
CA ARG A 301 0.42 8.14 14.01
C ARG A 301 1.65 8.88 13.46
N SER A 302 2.29 8.33 12.44
CA SER A 302 3.41 8.98 11.77
C SER A 302 2.98 10.24 11.00
N LEU A 303 1.80 10.21 10.38
CA LEU A 303 1.18 11.36 9.72
C LEU A 303 0.93 12.49 10.72
N GLU A 304 0.30 12.18 11.86
CA GLU A 304 0.02 13.16 12.92
C GLU A 304 1.32 13.74 13.50
N ARG A 305 2.29 12.89 13.79
CA ARG A 305 3.60 13.32 14.30
C ARG A 305 4.36 14.22 13.33
N ALA A 306 4.20 14.00 12.03
CA ALA A 306 4.78 14.87 11.00
C ALA A 306 4.04 16.22 10.85
N GLY A 307 2.90 16.39 11.51
CA GLY A 307 2.07 17.59 11.39
C GLY A 307 1.29 17.67 10.07
N TYR A 308 1.03 16.52 9.44
CA TYR A 308 0.35 16.42 8.14
C TYR A 308 -1.14 16.13 8.25
N GLY A 309 -1.64 15.90 9.46
CA GLY A 309 -3.02 15.55 9.72
C GLY A 309 -3.25 15.06 11.14
N LEU A 310 -4.32 14.32 11.35
CA LEU A 310 -4.78 13.83 12.64
C LEU A 310 -4.98 12.31 12.60
N CYS A 311 -4.59 11.61 13.65
CA CYS A 311 -4.90 10.21 13.89
C CYS A 311 -6.09 10.10 14.84
N ALA A 312 -7.10 9.31 14.51
CA ALA A 312 -8.20 9.00 15.39
C ALA A 312 -8.45 7.49 15.42
N GLU A 313 -8.64 6.90 16.59
CA GLU A 313 -9.03 5.49 16.73
C GLU A 313 -10.45 5.26 16.20
N GLU A 314 -11.32 6.25 16.40
CA GLU A 314 -12.69 6.27 15.92
C GLU A 314 -13.05 7.66 15.38
N LEU A 315 -13.86 7.72 14.33
CA LEU A 315 -14.40 8.98 13.83
C LEU A 315 -15.56 9.45 14.73
N THR A 316 -15.32 10.50 15.47
CA THR A 316 -16.32 11.21 16.29
C THR A 316 -16.53 12.64 15.80
N GLU A 317 -17.65 13.27 16.21
CA GLU A 317 -17.91 14.68 15.90
C GLU A 317 -16.78 15.59 16.39
N ALA A 318 -16.31 15.37 17.62
CA ALA A 318 -15.22 16.13 18.22
C ALA A 318 -13.91 16.02 17.42
N ARG A 319 -13.54 14.80 16.97
CA ARG A 319 -12.33 14.59 16.18
C ARG A 319 -12.44 15.18 14.78
N LEU A 320 -13.62 15.10 14.16
CA LEU A 320 -13.86 15.73 12.86
C LEU A 320 -13.80 17.27 12.97
N ALA A 321 -14.43 17.84 14.00
CA ALA A 321 -14.38 19.29 14.27
C ALA A 321 -12.95 19.77 14.57
N GLU A 322 -12.19 19.03 15.38
CA GLU A 322 -10.78 19.30 15.65
C GLU A 322 -9.96 19.29 14.35
N PHE A 323 -10.12 18.26 13.51
CA PHE A 323 -9.42 18.16 12.23
C PHE A 323 -9.72 19.38 11.33
N ILE A 324 -11.00 19.74 11.18
CA ILE A 324 -11.42 20.86 10.34
C ILE A 324 -10.86 22.18 10.90
N GLY A 325 -10.89 22.37 12.22
CA GLY A 325 -10.36 23.59 12.87
C GLY A 325 -8.84 23.74 12.73
N ARG A 326 -8.11 22.63 12.60
CA ARG A 326 -6.65 22.60 12.48
C ARG A 326 -6.14 22.48 11.05
N LEU A 327 -7.00 22.48 10.03
CA LEU A 327 -6.59 22.40 8.62
C LEU A 327 -5.45 23.38 8.26
N PRO A 328 -5.49 24.69 8.65
CA PRO A 328 -4.41 25.61 8.33
C PRO A 328 -3.06 25.23 8.96
N GLU A 329 -3.08 24.60 10.14
CA GLU A 329 -1.86 24.10 10.80
C GLU A 329 -1.25 22.96 9.99
N PHE A 330 -2.05 22.00 9.57
CA PHE A 330 -1.60 20.85 8.78
C PHE A 330 -1.15 21.24 7.37
N GLU A 331 -1.85 22.17 6.72
CA GLU A 331 -1.44 22.75 5.44
C GLU A 331 -0.03 23.39 5.55
N LYS A 332 0.23 24.12 6.65
CA LYS A 332 1.56 24.67 6.94
C LYS A 332 2.59 23.55 7.14
N GLY A 333 2.24 22.49 7.86
CA GLY A 333 3.12 21.32 8.05
C GLY A 333 3.50 20.68 6.72
N LEU A 334 2.52 20.50 5.83
CA LEU A 334 2.69 19.91 4.51
C LEU A 334 3.49 20.77 3.53
N SER A 335 3.52 22.10 3.70
CA SER A 335 4.17 23.02 2.75
C SER A 335 5.66 22.75 2.54
N GLY A 336 6.32 22.10 3.49
CA GLY A 336 7.72 21.69 3.38
C GLY A 336 7.95 20.32 2.75
N TYR A 337 6.89 19.56 2.46
CA TYR A 337 7.05 18.25 1.85
C TYR A 337 7.35 18.36 0.36
N ALA A 338 8.38 17.67 -0.08
CA ALA A 338 8.75 17.57 -1.48
C ALA A 338 9.32 16.17 -1.78
N GLN A 339 9.16 15.71 -3.00
CA GLN A 339 9.80 14.50 -3.49
C GLN A 339 10.14 14.60 -4.97
N ASP A 340 10.91 13.67 -5.48
CA ASP A 340 11.56 13.70 -6.79
C ASP A 340 10.80 13.01 -7.92
N GLY A 341 9.55 12.62 -7.67
CA GLY A 341 8.71 11.96 -8.68
C GLY A 341 9.06 10.50 -8.95
N ASN A 342 9.38 9.74 -7.94
CA ASN A 342 9.76 8.31 -7.93
C ASN A 342 11.19 8.02 -8.40
N ARG A 343 11.97 8.99 -8.84
CA ARG A 343 13.28 8.79 -9.45
C ARG A 343 14.24 8.05 -8.53
N ASP A 344 14.38 8.50 -7.28
CA ASP A 344 15.29 7.93 -6.29
C ASP A 344 15.03 6.42 -6.06
N LEU A 345 13.75 6.02 -5.91
CA LEU A 345 13.40 4.62 -5.73
C LEU A 345 13.66 3.79 -7.00
N LEU A 346 13.29 4.31 -8.18
CA LEU A 346 13.42 3.59 -9.44
C LEU A 346 14.89 3.41 -9.84
N GLU A 347 15.73 4.42 -9.65
CA GLU A 347 17.18 4.34 -9.85
C GLU A 347 17.80 3.32 -8.88
N LYS A 348 17.42 3.39 -7.59
CA LYS A 348 17.91 2.44 -6.59
C LYS A 348 17.45 1.00 -6.82
N LEU A 349 16.23 0.81 -7.33
CA LEU A 349 15.74 -0.50 -7.73
C LEU A 349 16.58 -1.09 -8.86
N GLU A 350 16.87 -0.31 -9.89
CA GLU A 350 17.72 -0.73 -11.02
C GLU A 350 19.14 -1.09 -10.53
N GLU A 351 19.76 -0.24 -9.70
CA GLU A 351 21.06 -0.54 -9.09
C GLU A 351 21.05 -1.83 -8.28
N ALA A 352 20.03 -2.03 -7.45
CA ALA A 352 19.91 -3.22 -6.62
C ALA A 352 19.73 -4.48 -7.46
N MET A 353 18.96 -4.41 -8.56
CA MET A 353 18.79 -5.52 -9.50
C MET A 353 20.11 -5.87 -10.19
N GLN A 354 20.86 -4.87 -10.69
CA GLN A 354 22.16 -5.05 -11.34
C GLN A 354 23.19 -5.65 -10.37
N ALA A 355 23.25 -5.13 -9.15
CA ALA A 355 24.17 -5.62 -8.12
C ALA A 355 23.82 -7.05 -7.66
N ALA A 356 22.54 -7.41 -7.65
CA ALA A 356 22.08 -8.73 -7.24
C ALA A 356 22.17 -9.79 -8.35
N ALA A 357 22.21 -9.38 -9.62
CA ALA A 357 22.28 -10.31 -10.75
C ALA A 357 23.49 -11.24 -10.61
N GLY A 358 23.25 -12.55 -10.57
CA GLY A 358 24.29 -13.56 -10.45
C GLY A 358 24.80 -13.85 -9.03
N THR A 359 24.28 -13.17 -7.98
CA THR A 359 24.79 -13.36 -6.60
C THR A 359 24.07 -14.47 -5.82
N GLY A 360 22.89 -14.92 -6.25
CA GLY A 360 22.07 -15.89 -5.51
C GLY A 360 21.36 -15.29 -4.29
N ILE A 361 20.86 -16.15 -3.39
CA ILE A 361 20.16 -15.72 -2.17
C ILE A 361 21.17 -15.47 -1.06
N TYR A 362 20.98 -14.38 -0.33
CA TYR A 362 21.73 -14.12 0.90
C TYR A 362 21.16 -14.95 2.06
N GLU A 363 21.98 -15.78 2.69
CA GLU A 363 21.60 -16.49 3.90
C GLU A 363 21.59 -15.52 5.09
N GLY A 364 20.41 -15.35 5.70
CA GLY A 364 20.22 -14.57 6.94
C GLY A 364 20.12 -13.06 6.80
N ASP A 365 19.63 -12.44 7.85
CA ASP A 365 19.80 -10.99 8.09
C ASP A 365 21.28 -10.72 8.37
N ASP A 366 21.81 -9.61 7.88
CA ASP A 366 23.20 -9.19 8.08
C ASP A 366 23.60 -9.26 9.57
N PRO A 367 24.55 -10.13 9.95
CA PRO A 367 24.94 -10.28 11.34
C PRO A 367 25.66 -9.05 11.94
N SER A 368 26.01 -8.05 11.11
CA SER A 368 26.70 -6.82 11.56
C SER A 368 25.80 -5.82 12.27
N VAL A 369 24.48 -6.10 12.40
CA VAL A 369 23.51 -5.19 13.03
C VAL A 369 22.61 -6.00 13.98
N ALA A 370 23.12 -6.35 15.14
CA ALA A 370 22.38 -6.88 16.29
C ALA A 370 22.00 -5.72 17.24
#